data_8a595fb947113c5f3614463ef2a437e3
#
_entry.id   8a595fb947113c5f3614463ef2a437e3
#
_cell.length_a   1.000
_cell.length_b   1.000
_cell.length_c   1.000
_cell.angle_alpha   90.00
_cell.angle_beta   90.00
_cell.angle_gamma   90.00
#
_symmetry.space_group_name_H-M   'P 1'
#
loop_
_entity.id
_entity.type
_entity.pdbx_description
1 polymer ?
#
loop_
_entity_poly.entity_id
_entity_poly.type
_entity_poly.pdbx_seq_one_letter_code
_entity_poly.pdbx_strand_id
1 'polypeptide(L)'
;MRLFIYRISALLMLTVLMLAPGLYAQKLEGLKKRVAVVDFEDRARYGHNIGRGIADMLVTSLVKSGKFSVIEREQLDAVLAEQGLGLSGAVTPQSAAQVGKLLGVELIVTGSVSEFGEKKSSIGGSIPGIGGKLSSRKARSVVDLRLVNTTTGEIVMAETAEGESSSKSLDRVSFSDIDFGNPTSWDQTILGKAARESVEKSVDMIEKAMKDIPWSGKIIKANDDGTVYMKPGSEGGVEAGMEFAVYSQGEELIDPDTGISLGSEEKMIGRIKVVSDVGDGKACKAIVVSGSGFSASDIVRIK
;
A
#
# COMPACT_ATOMS: atom_id res chain seq x y z
N MET A 1 -14.56 45.25 -44.37
CA MET A 1 -13.46 45.21 -43.39
C MET A 1 -13.93 45.07 -41.92
N ARG A 2 -15.11 45.56 -41.51
CA ARG A 2 -15.61 45.40 -40.12
C ARG A 2 -16.20 44.02 -39.79
N LEU A 3 -16.70 43.26 -40.73
CA LEU A 3 -17.24 41.91 -40.50
C LEU A 3 -16.16 40.83 -40.35
N PHE A 4 -14.94 41.08 -40.81
CA PHE A 4 -13.84 40.11 -40.72
C PHE A 4 -13.18 40.08 -39.32
N ILE A 5 -13.21 41.22 -38.61
CA ILE A 5 -12.63 41.36 -37.27
C ILE A 5 -13.49 40.65 -36.21
N TYR A 6 -14.82 40.64 -36.34
CA TYR A 6 -15.70 39.92 -35.40
C TYR A 6 -15.63 38.38 -35.51
N ARG A 7 -15.30 37.86 -36.68
CA ARG A 7 -15.12 36.40 -36.87
C ARG A 7 -13.81 35.87 -36.30
N ILE A 8 -12.76 36.68 -36.27
CA ILE A 8 -11.48 36.31 -35.69
C ILE A 8 -11.50 36.37 -34.16
N SER A 9 -12.20 37.37 -33.57
CA SER A 9 -12.34 37.46 -32.11
C SER A 9 -13.27 36.36 -31.53
N ALA A 10 -14.31 35.93 -32.26
CA ALA A 10 -15.16 34.80 -31.83
C ALA A 10 -14.44 33.46 -31.91
N LEU A 11 -13.53 33.27 -32.89
CA LEU A 11 -12.73 32.06 -33.02
C LEU A 11 -11.63 31.97 -31.96
N LEU A 12 -11.07 33.14 -31.57
CA LEU A 12 -10.06 33.20 -30.49
C LEU A 12 -10.64 32.98 -29.10
N MET A 13 -11.92 33.38 -28.89
CA MET A 13 -12.63 33.16 -27.62
C MET A 13 -13.10 31.71 -27.44
N LEU A 14 -13.36 30.99 -28.55
CA LEU A 14 -13.76 29.58 -28.52
C LEU A 14 -12.59 28.64 -28.27
N THR A 15 -11.34 29.03 -28.61
CA THR A 15 -10.13 28.21 -28.38
C THR A 15 -9.62 28.30 -26.95
N VAL A 16 -9.96 29.32 -26.16
CA VAL A 16 -9.56 29.48 -24.76
C VAL A 16 -10.42 28.62 -23.80
N LEU A 17 -11.64 28.22 -24.23
CA LEU A 17 -12.56 27.44 -23.37
C LEU A 17 -12.34 25.93 -23.42
N MET A 18 -11.44 25.41 -24.28
CA MET A 18 -11.14 23.97 -24.40
C MET A 18 -9.85 23.52 -23.69
N LEU A 19 -9.17 24.42 -22.94
CA LEU A 19 -7.90 24.11 -22.25
C LEU A 19 -8.02 23.87 -20.75
N ALA A 20 -9.22 23.70 -20.22
CA ALA A 20 -9.44 23.60 -18.77
C ALA A 20 -9.62 22.19 -18.15
N PRO A 21 -9.71 21.05 -18.86
CA PRO A 21 -9.82 19.77 -18.16
C PRO A 21 -8.49 19.16 -17.69
N GLY A 22 -7.34 19.66 -18.18
CA GLY A 22 -6.03 19.05 -17.86
C GLY A 22 -5.42 19.47 -16.51
N LEU A 23 -5.83 20.58 -15.95
CA LEU A 23 -5.26 21.11 -14.70
C LEU A 23 -5.81 20.45 -13.44
N TYR A 24 -6.99 19.83 -13.49
CA TYR A 24 -7.57 19.14 -12.33
C TYR A 24 -7.05 17.71 -12.15
N ALA A 25 -6.70 17.02 -13.24
CA ALA A 25 -6.18 15.66 -13.17
C ALA A 25 -4.74 15.59 -12.59
N GLN A 26 -3.94 16.61 -12.81
CA GLN A 26 -2.53 16.65 -12.39
C GLN A 26 -2.35 16.87 -10.88
N LYS A 27 -3.35 17.36 -10.18
CA LYS A 27 -3.29 17.67 -8.75
C LYS A 27 -3.65 16.48 -7.84
N LEU A 28 -4.10 15.37 -8.41
CA LEU A 28 -4.49 14.15 -7.69
C LEU A 28 -3.38 13.08 -7.71
N GLU A 29 -2.30 13.29 -8.45
CA GLU A 29 -1.11 12.44 -8.49
C GLU A 29 -0.24 12.65 -7.24
N GLY A 30 -0.60 12.14 -6.13
CA GLY A 30 0.18 12.29 -4.89
C GLY A 30 -0.53 11.70 -3.71
N LEU A 31 -1.82 11.39 -3.89
CA LEU A 31 -2.61 10.79 -2.83
C LEU A 31 -2.12 9.38 -2.53
N LYS A 32 -1.72 9.16 -1.28
CA LYS A 32 -1.19 7.88 -0.81
C LYS A 32 -2.33 7.04 -0.23
N LYS A 33 -2.35 5.78 -0.58
CA LYS A 33 -3.25 4.82 0.04
C LYS A 33 -2.65 4.28 1.33
N ARG A 34 -3.50 4.10 2.34
CA ARG A 34 -3.07 3.61 3.65
C ARG A 34 -3.09 2.10 3.65
N VAL A 35 -1.97 1.50 4.03
CA VAL A 35 -1.80 0.05 4.08
C VAL A 35 -1.17 -0.37 5.40
N ALA A 36 -1.52 -1.56 5.87
CA ALA A 36 -0.81 -2.25 6.94
C ALA A 36 -0.23 -3.56 6.41
N VAL A 37 0.94 -3.93 6.88
CA VAL A 37 1.61 -5.19 6.54
C VAL A 37 1.73 -6.02 7.80
N VAL A 38 1.09 -7.20 7.82
CA VAL A 38 1.21 -8.18 8.92
C VAL A 38 2.45 -9.04 8.70
N ASP A 39 2.97 -9.63 9.78
CA ASP A 39 4.05 -10.60 9.68
C ASP A 39 3.63 -11.78 8.78
N PHE A 40 4.54 -12.22 7.92
CA PHE A 40 4.28 -13.32 7.02
C PHE A 40 4.52 -14.65 7.73
N GLU A 41 3.74 -15.67 7.37
CA GLU A 41 3.91 -17.02 7.86
C GLU A 41 5.19 -17.64 7.28
N ASP A 42 6.02 -18.28 8.11
CA ASP A 42 7.18 -19.04 7.63
C ASP A 42 6.78 -20.46 7.23
N ARG A 43 6.33 -20.63 5.99
CA ARG A 43 6.05 -21.94 5.38
C ARG A 43 7.29 -22.63 4.84
N ALA A 44 8.34 -21.87 4.57
CA ALA A 44 9.63 -22.39 4.18
C ALA A 44 10.33 -23.16 5.32
N ARG A 45 9.87 -22.96 6.57
CA ARG A 45 10.47 -23.52 7.79
C ARG A 45 11.93 -23.13 7.94
N TYR A 46 12.27 -21.94 7.48
CA TYR A 46 13.62 -21.42 7.56
C TYR A 46 14.01 -21.02 8.98
N GLY A 47 13.02 -20.59 9.78
CA GLY A 47 13.22 -20.04 11.11
C GLY A 47 13.73 -18.59 11.09
N HIS A 48 14.39 -18.19 12.18
CA HIS A 48 15.01 -16.85 12.31
C HIS A 48 14.05 -15.68 12.03
N ASN A 49 12.74 -15.84 12.30
CA ASN A 49 11.71 -14.82 12.04
C ASN A 49 11.69 -14.31 10.59
N ILE A 50 11.96 -15.20 9.62
CA ILE A 50 12.02 -14.80 8.19
C ILE A 50 10.76 -14.10 7.71
N GLY A 51 9.58 -14.53 8.15
CA GLY A 51 8.31 -13.90 7.80
C GLY A 51 8.26 -12.45 8.22
N ARG A 52 8.71 -12.13 9.43
CA ARG A 52 8.84 -10.76 9.92
C ARG A 52 9.88 -9.98 9.14
N GLY A 53 11.06 -10.58 8.89
CA GLY A 53 12.14 -9.94 8.13
C GLY A 53 11.69 -9.52 6.72
N ILE A 54 10.99 -10.38 6.01
CA ILE A 54 10.43 -10.09 4.68
C ILE A 54 9.34 -8.99 4.77
N ALA A 55 8.46 -9.06 5.79
CA ALA A 55 7.44 -8.02 6.01
C ALA A 55 8.09 -6.64 6.27
N ASP A 56 9.15 -6.56 7.08
CA ASP A 56 9.89 -5.32 7.35
C ASP A 56 10.58 -4.76 6.09
N MET A 57 11.15 -5.64 5.26
CA MET A 57 11.69 -5.25 3.95
C MET A 57 10.59 -4.70 3.04
N LEU A 58 9.41 -5.32 3.03
CA LEU A 58 8.26 -4.86 2.25
C LEU A 58 7.77 -3.50 2.72
N VAL A 59 7.60 -3.29 4.04
CA VAL A 59 7.25 -1.99 4.64
C VAL A 59 8.22 -0.91 4.16
N THR A 60 9.53 -1.18 4.30
CA THR A 60 10.58 -0.23 3.86
C THR A 60 10.46 0.11 2.37
N SER A 61 10.21 -0.88 1.52
CA SER A 61 10.10 -0.70 0.07
C SER A 61 8.80 0.04 -0.32
N LEU A 62 7.68 -0.24 0.34
CA LEU A 62 6.42 0.48 0.16
C LEU A 62 6.55 1.97 0.55
N VAL A 63 7.20 2.27 1.67
CA VAL A 63 7.47 3.66 2.09
C VAL A 63 8.37 4.37 1.08
N LYS A 64 9.45 3.72 0.63
CA LYS A 64 10.37 4.28 -0.38
C LYS A 64 9.71 4.53 -1.73
N SER A 65 8.70 3.77 -2.11
CA SER A 65 7.94 4.01 -3.35
C SER A 65 7.22 5.36 -3.38
N GLY A 66 6.96 5.96 -2.20
CA GLY A 66 6.26 7.23 -2.04
C GLY A 66 4.75 7.17 -2.34
N LYS A 67 4.20 6.02 -2.72
CA LYS A 67 2.80 5.83 -3.13
C LYS A 67 1.88 5.39 -2.00
N PHE A 68 2.46 4.98 -0.87
CA PHE A 68 1.72 4.43 0.27
C PHE A 68 2.02 5.20 1.56
N SER A 69 1.01 5.27 2.41
CA SER A 69 1.14 5.59 3.82
C SER A 69 1.05 4.28 4.58
N VAL A 70 2.18 3.79 5.07
CA VAL A 70 2.25 2.50 5.78
C VAL A 70 2.08 2.74 7.27
N ILE A 71 1.22 1.94 7.92
CA ILE A 71 1.00 2.00 9.37
C ILE A 71 2.22 1.42 10.08
N GLU A 72 2.64 2.09 11.14
CA GLU A 72 3.73 1.63 11.99
C GLU A 72 3.38 0.30 12.68
N ARG A 73 4.39 -0.55 12.83
CA ARG A 73 4.24 -1.88 13.41
C ARG A 73 3.67 -1.84 14.82
N GLU A 74 4.14 -0.93 15.66
CA GLU A 74 3.66 -0.82 17.04
C GLU A 74 2.16 -0.57 17.13
N GLN A 75 1.61 0.24 16.21
CA GLN A 75 0.17 0.49 16.15
C GLN A 75 -0.58 -0.74 15.69
N LEU A 76 -0.04 -1.47 14.70
CA LEU A 76 -0.64 -2.72 14.22
C LEU A 76 -0.64 -3.79 15.32
N ASP A 77 0.49 -4.00 15.97
CA ASP A 77 0.66 -5.01 17.03
C ASP A 77 -0.25 -4.72 18.23
N ALA A 78 -0.42 -3.45 18.61
CA ALA A 78 -1.34 -3.05 19.68
C ALA A 78 -2.79 -3.42 19.34
N VAL A 79 -3.26 -3.14 18.13
CA VAL A 79 -4.62 -3.47 17.69
C VAL A 79 -4.82 -4.99 17.58
N LEU A 80 -3.84 -5.72 17.04
CA LEU A 80 -3.89 -7.18 16.97
C LEU A 80 -3.99 -7.82 18.36
N ALA A 81 -3.22 -7.32 19.33
CA ALA A 81 -3.26 -7.79 20.72
C ALA A 81 -4.61 -7.51 21.37
N GLU A 82 -5.20 -6.33 21.20
CA GLU A 82 -6.54 -5.97 21.72
C GLU A 82 -7.63 -6.86 21.14
N GLN A 83 -7.50 -7.28 19.88
CA GLN A 83 -8.47 -8.17 19.22
C GLN A 83 -8.22 -9.65 19.52
N GLY A 84 -7.24 -9.98 20.39
CA GLY A 84 -6.90 -11.37 20.72
C GLY A 84 -6.31 -12.14 19.53
N LEU A 85 -5.86 -11.44 18.48
CA LEU A 85 -5.22 -11.99 17.31
C LEU A 85 -3.71 -12.06 17.60
N GLY A 86 -3.16 -13.26 17.64
CA GLY A 86 -1.72 -13.46 17.87
C GLY A 86 -0.89 -12.83 16.74
N LEU A 87 0.37 -12.49 17.05
CA LEU A 87 1.35 -11.94 16.09
C LEU A 87 1.81 -12.96 15.03
N SER A 88 1.17 -14.12 14.94
CA SER A 88 1.63 -15.28 14.16
C SER A 88 1.32 -15.21 12.64
N GLY A 89 0.91 -14.08 12.10
CA GLY A 89 0.64 -13.94 10.67
C GLY A 89 -0.60 -14.67 10.15
N ALA A 90 -1.29 -15.44 10.98
CA ALA A 90 -2.51 -16.18 10.62
C ALA A 90 -3.76 -15.29 10.71
N VAL A 91 -3.74 -14.15 10.00
CA VAL A 91 -4.89 -13.25 9.94
C VAL A 91 -5.84 -13.74 8.85
N THR A 92 -7.08 -14.08 9.24
CA THR A 92 -8.14 -14.40 8.27
C THR A 92 -8.61 -13.11 7.56
N PRO A 93 -9.23 -13.20 6.37
CA PRO A 93 -9.77 -12.01 5.70
C PRO A 93 -10.74 -11.21 6.60
N GLN A 94 -11.55 -11.89 7.42
CA GLN A 94 -12.51 -11.26 8.34
C GLN A 94 -11.80 -10.50 9.46
N SER A 95 -10.79 -11.11 10.11
CA SER A 95 -10.01 -10.43 11.14
C SER A 95 -9.17 -9.30 10.57
N ALA A 96 -8.62 -9.47 9.34
CA ALA A 96 -7.93 -8.40 8.64
C ALA A 96 -8.84 -7.18 8.40
N ALA A 97 -10.10 -7.41 7.99
CA ALA A 97 -11.06 -6.33 7.80
C ALA A 97 -11.34 -5.56 9.11
N GLN A 98 -11.52 -6.26 10.22
CA GLN A 98 -11.76 -5.63 11.53
C GLN A 98 -10.55 -4.79 11.96
N VAL A 99 -9.35 -5.36 11.91
CA VAL A 99 -8.09 -4.66 12.24
C VAL A 99 -7.90 -3.45 11.33
N GLY A 100 -8.15 -3.59 10.05
CA GLY A 100 -8.02 -2.51 9.08
C GLY A 100 -8.99 -1.35 9.34
N LYS A 101 -10.25 -1.65 9.73
CA LYS A 101 -11.22 -0.62 10.12
C LYS A 101 -10.74 0.17 11.35
N LEU A 102 -10.19 -0.49 12.37
CA LEU A 102 -9.65 0.14 13.58
C LEU A 102 -8.45 1.03 13.26
N LEU A 103 -7.50 0.55 12.46
CA LEU A 103 -6.34 1.31 12.00
C LEU A 103 -6.71 2.40 10.99
N GLY A 104 -7.88 2.30 10.37
CA GLY A 104 -8.33 3.18 9.30
C GLY A 104 -7.47 3.05 8.05
N VAL A 105 -7.04 1.83 7.71
CA VAL A 105 -6.35 1.51 6.46
C VAL A 105 -7.32 0.97 5.43
N GLU A 106 -7.01 1.16 4.16
CA GLU A 106 -7.82 0.67 3.04
C GLU A 106 -7.54 -0.81 2.75
N LEU A 107 -6.30 -1.24 3.01
CA LEU A 107 -5.82 -2.57 2.71
C LEU A 107 -4.89 -3.12 3.79
N ILE A 108 -4.98 -4.43 4.00
CA ILE A 108 -3.97 -5.19 4.74
C ILE A 108 -3.25 -6.14 3.79
N VAL A 109 -1.92 -6.09 3.84
CA VAL A 109 -1.04 -7.05 3.18
C VAL A 109 -0.75 -8.17 4.14
N THR A 110 -1.06 -9.40 3.76
CA THR A 110 -0.72 -10.63 4.47
C THR A 110 -0.09 -11.62 3.52
N GLY A 111 0.56 -12.66 4.02
CA GLY A 111 1.19 -13.65 3.15
C GLY A 111 2.00 -14.69 3.87
N SER A 112 2.79 -15.43 3.10
CA SER A 112 3.71 -16.41 3.61
C SER A 112 5.01 -16.46 2.80
N VAL A 113 6.10 -16.79 3.44
CA VAL A 113 7.35 -17.16 2.77
C VAL A 113 7.29 -18.65 2.52
N SER A 114 7.05 -19.05 1.27
CA SER A 114 6.85 -20.46 0.88
C SER A 114 8.13 -21.18 0.50
N GLU A 115 9.11 -20.45 -0.06
CA GLU A 115 10.46 -20.96 -0.29
C GLU A 115 11.50 -19.93 0.13
N PHE A 116 12.53 -20.37 0.82
CA PHE A 116 13.65 -19.55 1.21
C PHE A 116 14.90 -20.40 1.43
N GLY A 117 15.93 -20.21 0.62
CA GLY A 117 17.12 -21.01 0.75
C GLY A 117 18.09 -20.94 -0.41
N GLU A 118 19.22 -21.61 -0.23
CA GLU A 118 20.25 -21.76 -1.26
C GLU A 118 20.37 -23.22 -1.70
N LYS A 119 20.54 -23.40 -3.00
CA LYS A 119 20.96 -24.67 -3.61
C LYS A 119 22.38 -24.57 -4.11
N LYS A 120 23.26 -25.48 -3.66
CA LYS A 120 24.61 -25.63 -4.20
C LYS A 120 24.58 -26.66 -5.32
N SER A 121 25.00 -26.26 -6.51
CA SER A 121 25.25 -27.18 -7.60
C SER A 121 26.75 -27.25 -7.85
N SER A 122 27.36 -28.42 -7.65
CA SER A 122 28.75 -28.64 -8.01
C SER A 122 28.78 -29.45 -9.32
N ILE A 123 29.28 -28.87 -10.37
CA ILE A 123 29.60 -29.63 -11.59
C ILE A 123 31.01 -30.13 -11.40
N GLY A 124 31.13 -31.39 -11.06
CA GLY A 124 32.40 -32.12 -10.97
C GLY A 124 32.86 -32.50 -12.37
N GLY A 125 33.62 -31.63 -13.03
CA GLY A 125 34.39 -31.95 -14.22
C GLY A 125 35.86 -31.85 -13.86
N SER A 126 36.57 -32.95 -13.77
CA SER A 126 38.04 -32.95 -13.66
C SER A 126 38.59 -32.61 -15.02
N ILE A 127 39.02 -31.37 -15.22
CA ILE A 127 39.85 -31.01 -16.37
C ILE A 127 41.28 -31.38 -15.99
N PRO A 128 41.95 -32.31 -16.73
CA PRO A 128 43.32 -32.66 -16.44
C PRO A 128 44.23 -31.39 -16.52
N GLY A 129 44.85 -31.08 -15.38
CA GLY A 129 45.77 -29.95 -15.25
C GLY A 129 45.26 -28.68 -14.59
N ILE A 130 43.96 -28.57 -14.26
CA ILE A 130 43.41 -27.44 -13.50
C ILE A 130 42.56 -27.97 -12.33
N GLY A 131 43.16 -28.01 -11.15
CA GLY A 131 42.47 -28.41 -9.90
C GLY A 131 41.52 -27.32 -9.39
N GLY A 132 40.33 -27.18 -9.97
CA GLY A 132 39.31 -26.24 -9.53
C GLY A 132 37.91 -26.82 -9.66
N LYS A 133 37.19 -26.95 -8.53
CA LYS A 133 35.76 -27.25 -8.53
C LYS A 133 35.02 -25.95 -8.77
N LEU A 134 34.38 -25.81 -9.95
CA LEU A 134 33.40 -24.74 -10.17
C LEU A 134 32.13 -25.11 -9.39
N SER A 135 31.88 -24.39 -8.32
CA SER A 135 30.61 -24.47 -7.59
C SER A 135 29.76 -23.27 -7.93
N SER A 136 28.53 -23.50 -8.37
CA SER A 136 27.50 -22.47 -8.54
C SER A 136 26.55 -22.55 -7.36
N ARG A 137 26.24 -21.42 -6.75
CA ARG A 137 25.22 -21.29 -5.71
C ARG A 137 24.05 -20.51 -6.31
N LYS A 138 22.85 -20.99 -6.10
CA LYS A 138 21.60 -20.27 -6.42
C LYS A 138 20.80 -20.10 -5.15
N ALA A 139 20.36 -18.89 -4.89
CA ALA A 139 19.41 -18.56 -3.83
C ALA A 139 18.04 -18.29 -4.44
N ARG A 140 16.99 -18.68 -3.73
CA ARG A 140 15.60 -18.45 -4.11
C ARG A 140 14.81 -17.98 -2.90
N SER A 141 13.96 -16.98 -3.12
CA SER A 141 12.95 -16.48 -2.17
C SER A 141 11.61 -16.44 -2.88
N VAL A 142 10.60 -17.09 -2.30
CA VAL A 142 9.23 -17.09 -2.83
C VAL A 142 8.30 -16.59 -1.74
N VAL A 143 7.55 -15.55 -2.07
CA VAL A 143 6.61 -14.90 -1.17
C VAL A 143 5.22 -14.94 -1.80
N ASP A 144 4.29 -15.62 -1.11
CA ASP A 144 2.88 -15.62 -1.47
C ASP A 144 2.18 -14.46 -0.77
N LEU A 145 1.58 -13.57 -1.54
CA LEU A 145 0.96 -12.33 -1.08
C LEU A 145 -0.56 -12.39 -1.22
N ARG A 146 -1.24 -11.78 -0.26
CA ARG A 146 -2.68 -11.51 -0.33
C ARG A 146 -2.94 -10.08 0.11
N LEU A 147 -3.74 -9.37 -0.66
CA LEU A 147 -4.30 -8.08 -0.28
C LEU A 147 -5.75 -8.26 0.15
N VAL A 148 -6.07 -7.82 1.33
CA VAL A 148 -7.44 -7.85 1.87
C VAL A 148 -7.99 -6.43 1.92
N ASN A 149 -9.13 -6.21 1.28
CA ASN A 149 -9.90 -4.97 1.40
C ASN A 149 -10.52 -4.91 2.80
N THR A 150 -10.22 -3.86 3.55
CA THR A 150 -10.69 -3.73 4.94
C THR A 150 -12.17 -3.36 5.07
N THR A 151 -12.77 -2.88 4.00
CA THR A 151 -14.21 -2.56 3.97
C THR A 151 -15.06 -3.80 3.76
N THR A 152 -14.69 -4.64 2.75
CA THR A 152 -15.49 -5.81 2.36
C THR A 152 -14.97 -7.12 2.95
N GLY A 153 -13.73 -7.16 3.45
CA GLY A 153 -13.08 -8.41 3.89
C GLY A 153 -12.66 -9.33 2.72
N GLU A 154 -12.79 -8.89 1.49
CA GLU A 154 -12.44 -9.67 0.32
C GLU A 154 -10.94 -9.65 0.02
N ILE A 155 -10.43 -10.76 -0.50
CA ILE A 155 -9.07 -10.82 -1.06
C ILE A 155 -9.12 -10.24 -2.47
N VAL A 156 -8.57 -9.04 -2.63
CA VAL A 156 -8.55 -8.33 -3.92
C VAL A 156 -7.34 -8.68 -4.78
N MET A 157 -6.33 -9.32 -4.18
CA MET A 157 -5.16 -9.85 -4.89
C MET A 157 -4.61 -11.07 -4.15
N ALA A 158 -4.25 -12.10 -4.89
CA ALA A 158 -3.47 -13.23 -4.41
C ALA A 158 -2.44 -13.59 -5.48
N GLU A 159 -1.17 -13.30 -5.21
CA GLU A 159 -0.07 -13.41 -6.17
C GLU A 159 1.18 -13.98 -5.49
N THR A 160 2.07 -14.56 -6.28
CA THR A 160 3.36 -15.09 -5.83
C THR A 160 4.50 -14.29 -6.44
N ALA A 161 5.37 -13.77 -5.59
CA ALA A 161 6.57 -13.05 -5.96
C ALA A 161 7.80 -13.92 -5.77
N GLU A 162 8.55 -14.16 -6.85
CA GLU A 162 9.76 -14.96 -6.83
C GLU A 162 10.99 -14.10 -7.05
N GLY A 163 12.00 -14.25 -6.19
CA GLY A 163 13.31 -13.65 -6.35
C GLY A 163 14.38 -14.72 -6.44
N GLU A 164 15.32 -14.54 -7.36
CA GLU A 164 16.44 -15.45 -7.57
C GLU A 164 17.76 -14.68 -7.63
N SER A 165 18.80 -15.25 -7.04
CA SER A 165 20.15 -14.73 -7.16
C SER A 165 21.15 -15.88 -7.31
N SER A 166 22.22 -15.65 -8.04
CA SER A 166 23.27 -16.64 -8.20
C SER A 166 24.67 -16.05 -8.06
N SER A 167 25.59 -16.81 -7.48
CA SER A 167 26.98 -16.46 -7.44
C SER A 167 27.83 -17.58 -8.06
N LYS A 168 28.78 -17.18 -8.87
CA LYS A 168 29.79 -18.07 -9.47
C LYS A 168 31.14 -18.01 -8.74
N SER A 169 31.22 -17.43 -7.54
CA SER A 169 32.47 -17.18 -6.83
C SER A 169 32.70 -18.15 -5.68
N LEU A 170 33.99 -18.30 -5.34
CA LEU A 170 34.55 -19.17 -4.27
C LEU A 170 34.31 -18.61 -2.84
N ASP A 171 33.41 -17.68 -2.64
CA ASP A 171 33.27 -17.01 -1.36
C ASP A 171 32.52 -17.86 -0.34
N ARG A 172 33.24 -18.17 0.74
CA ARG A 172 32.70 -18.79 1.95
C ARG A 172 31.99 -17.71 2.78
N VAL A 173 30.72 -17.50 2.58
CA VAL A 173 29.89 -16.82 3.57
C VAL A 173 29.17 -17.86 4.39
N SER A 174 29.42 -17.85 5.69
CA SER A 174 28.79 -18.79 6.65
C SER A 174 27.41 -18.26 6.99
N PHE A 175 26.41 -19.13 7.00
CA PHE A 175 25.00 -18.76 7.33
C PHE A 175 24.82 -18.30 8.78
N SER A 176 25.76 -18.58 9.66
CA SER A 176 25.72 -18.16 11.06
C SER A 176 25.86 -16.65 11.28
N ASP A 177 26.27 -15.91 10.23
CA ASP A 177 26.63 -14.49 10.35
C ASP A 177 25.61 -13.55 9.74
N ILE A 178 24.41 -14.06 9.40
CA ILE A 178 23.35 -13.23 8.84
C ILE A 178 22.57 -12.57 9.98
N ASP A 179 22.88 -11.32 10.25
CA ASP A 179 22.09 -10.46 11.12
C ASP A 179 20.96 -9.83 10.33
N PHE A 180 19.73 -10.33 10.52
CA PHE A 180 18.52 -9.80 9.90
C PHE A 180 18.20 -8.35 10.33
N GLY A 181 18.77 -7.91 11.45
CA GLY A 181 18.68 -6.52 11.93
C GLY A 181 19.64 -5.56 11.22
N ASN A 182 20.62 -6.08 10.44
CA ASN A 182 21.58 -5.25 9.73
C ASN A 182 21.40 -5.36 8.20
N PRO A 183 20.70 -4.38 7.57
CA PRO A 183 20.44 -4.41 6.13
C PRO A 183 21.69 -4.53 5.25
N THR A 184 22.81 -3.96 5.70
CA THR A 184 24.05 -3.92 4.91
C THR A 184 24.72 -5.29 4.79
N SER A 185 24.70 -6.11 5.81
CA SER A 185 25.27 -7.47 5.76
C SER A 185 24.38 -8.44 4.97
N TRP A 186 23.08 -8.27 5.09
CA TRP A 186 22.06 -9.04 4.38
C TRP A 186 22.11 -8.84 2.87
N ASP A 187 22.17 -7.58 2.42
CA ASP A 187 22.22 -7.22 1.00
C ASP A 187 23.45 -7.73 0.24
N GLN A 188 24.50 -8.10 0.94
CA GLN A 188 25.70 -8.67 0.35
C GLN A 188 25.57 -10.15 0.04
N THR A 189 24.62 -10.86 0.67
CA THR A 189 24.41 -12.29 0.43
C THR A 189 23.56 -12.53 -0.82
N ILE A 190 23.74 -13.68 -1.48
CA ILE A 190 22.88 -14.06 -2.61
C ILE A 190 21.44 -14.29 -2.15
N LEU A 191 21.24 -14.75 -0.93
CA LEU A 191 19.92 -14.99 -0.35
C LEU A 191 19.21 -13.65 -0.05
N GLY A 192 19.93 -12.66 0.49
CA GLY A 192 19.40 -11.31 0.68
C GLY A 192 19.02 -10.63 -0.63
N LYS A 193 19.81 -10.82 -1.69
CA LYS A 193 19.47 -10.33 -3.03
C LYS A 193 18.21 -10.98 -3.58
N ALA A 194 18.06 -12.30 -3.43
CA ALA A 194 16.84 -13.01 -3.82
C ALA A 194 15.62 -12.52 -3.02
N ALA A 195 15.78 -12.30 -1.71
CA ALA A 195 14.73 -11.74 -0.87
C ALA A 195 14.33 -10.35 -1.34
N ARG A 196 15.29 -9.48 -1.63
CA ARG A 196 15.03 -8.12 -2.12
C ARG A 196 14.28 -8.12 -3.44
N GLU A 197 14.70 -8.97 -4.37
CA GLU A 197 14.00 -9.10 -5.66
C GLU A 197 12.55 -9.56 -5.50
N SER A 198 12.27 -10.55 -4.62
CA SER A 198 10.90 -10.97 -4.35
C SER A 198 10.07 -9.86 -3.69
N VAL A 199 10.67 -9.06 -2.80
CA VAL A 199 10.02 -7.89 -2.18
C VAL A 199 9.75 -6.78 -3.20
N GLU A 200 10.68 -6.45 -4.09
CA GLU A 200 10.49 -5.45 -5.14
C GLU A 200 9.34 -5.85 -6.09
N LYS A 201 9.30 -7.11 -6.52
CA LYS A 201 8.18 -7.66 -7.29
C LYS A 201 6.86 -7.60 -6.52
N SER A 202 6.90 -7.84 -5.20
CA SER A 202 5.73 -7.70 -4.32
C SER A 202 5.19 -6.26 -4.32
N VAL A 203 6.07 -5.26 -4.24
CA VAL A 203 5.66 -3.84 -4.31
C VAL A 203 5.00 -3.55 -5.65
N ASP A 204 5.56 -3.99 -6.77
CA ASP A 204 5.00 -3.78 -8.11
C ASP A 204 3.61 -4.40 -8.24
N MET A 205 3.40 -5.61 -7.69
CA MET A 205 2.11 -6.29 -7.68
C MET A 205 1.09 -5.53 -6.84
N ILE A 206 1.48 -5.09 -5.64
CA ILE A 206 0.63 -4.28 -4.75
C ILE A 206 0.25 -2.97 -5.44
N GLU A 207 1.21 -2.24 -6.01
CA GLU A 207 0.95 -1.00 -6.74
C GLU A 207 -0.05 -1.19 -7.89
N LYS A 208 0.05 -2.29 -8.60
CA LYS A 208 -0.83 -2.62 -9.72
C LYS A 208 -2.25 -2.91 -9.25
N ALA A 209 -2.40 -3.74 -8.22
CA ALA A 209 -3.70 -4.05 -7.63
C ALA A 209 -4.38 -2.82 -7.00
N MET A 210 -3.58 -1.92 -6.44
CA MET A 210 -4.09 -0.70 -5.81
C MET A 210 -4.71 0.31 -6.79
N LYS A 211 -4.43 0.22 -8.09
CA LYS A 211 -5.00 1.17 -9.08
C LYS A 211 -6.51 1.07 -9.14
N ASP A 212 -7.05 -0.13 -8.96
CA ASP A 212 -8.49 -0.40 -9.05
C ASP A 212 -9.25 -0.09 -7.75
N ILE A 213 -8.53 0.21 -6.67
CA ILE A 213 -9.13 0.54 -5.38
C ILE A 213 -9.22 2.07 -5.26
N PRO A 214 -10.41 2.65 -5.13
CA PRO A 214 -10.56 4.09 -4.97
C PRO A 214 -9.86 4.59 -3.69
N TRP A 215 -9.19 5.74 -3.79
CA TRP A 215 -8.70 6.43 -2.61
C TRP A 215 -9.87 6.93 -1.76
N SER A 216 -9.73 6.84 -0.44
CA SER A 216 -10.72 7.35 0.49
C SER A 216 -10.08 8.07 1.67
N GLY A 217 -10.77 9.12 2.11
CA GLY A 217 -10.53 9.79 3.38
C GLY A 217 -11.79 9.74 4.25
N LYS A 218 -11.71 10.29 5.45
CA LYS A 218 -12.86 10.39 6.38
C LYS A 218 -12.95 11.77 7.00
N ILE A 219 -14.18 12.25 7.16
CA ILE A 219 -14.46 13.43 7.99
C ILE A 219 -14.21 13.06 9.46
N ILE A 220 -13.43 13.89 10.14
CA ILE A 220 -13.18 13.78 11.58
C ILE A 220 -14.20 14.60 12.35
N LYS A 221 -14.48 15.81 11.83
CA LYS A 221 -15.37 16.78 12.46
C LYS A 221 -15.94 17.73 11.41
N ALA A 222 -17.20 18.03 11.48
CA ALA A 222 -17.84 19.11 10.75
C ALA A 222 -18.36 20.15 11.76
N ASN A 223 -18.17 21.42 11.47
CA ASN A 223 -18.65 22.53 12.29
C ASN A 223 -19.78 23.28 11.56
N ASP A 224 -20.63 23.95 12.31
CA ASP A 224 -21.76 24.72 11.77
C ASP A 224 -21.34 25.93 10.92
N ASP A 225 -20.09 26.39 11.07
CA ASP A 225 -19.51 27.47 10.28
C ASP A 225 -19.06 27.06 8.87
N GLY A 226 -19.32 25.82 8.45
CA GLY A 226 -18.91 25.26 7.18
C GLY A 226 -17.44 24.79 7.14
N THR A 227 -16.76 24.77 8.28
CA THR A 227 -15.42 24.20 8.42
C THR A 227 -15.50 22.70 8.66
N VAL A 228 -14.69 21.94 7.93
CA VAL A 228 -14.61 20.47 8.04
C VAL A 228 -13.17 20.07 8.27
N TYR A 229 -12.96 19.12 9.16
CA TYR A 229 -11.66 18.45 9.36
C TYR A 229 -11.75 17.04 8.82
N MET A 230 -10.76 16.65 8.02
CA MET A 230 -10.68 15.31 7.44
C MET A 230 -9.30 14.70 7.58
N LYS A 231 -9.21 13.37 7.46
CA LYS A 231 -7.97 12.60 7.35
C LYS A 231 -7.97 11.75 6.09
N PRO A 232 -6.77 11.45 5.51
CA PRO A 232 -5.46 11.96 5.91
C PRO A 232 -5.25 13.43 5.54
N GLY A 233 -4.16 14.03 6.06
CA GLY A 233 -3.63 15.33 5.64
C GLY A 233 -2.47 15.17 4.64
N SER A 234 -1.45 16.05 4.74
CA SER A 234 -0.31 16.07 3.81
C SER A 234 0.57 14.81 3.86
N GLU A 235 0.63 14.08 4.99
CA GLU A 235 1.27 12.77 5.05
C GLU A 235 0.66 11.77 4.06
N GLY A 236 -0.67 11.88 3.82
CA GLY A 236 -1.41 11.10 2.84
C GLY A 236 -1.43 11.71 1.43
N GLY A 237 -0.64 12.76 1.19
CA GLY A 237 -0.58 13.45 -0.11
C GLY A 237 -1.72 14.43 -0.35
N VAL A 238 -2.49 14.79 0.68
CA VAL A 238 -3.56 15.79 0.56
C VAL A 238 -2.96 17.19 0.61
N GLU A 239 -3.25 18.02 -0.40
CA GLU A 239 -2.70 19.36 -0.52
C GLU A 239 -3.80 20.43 -0.50
N ALA A 240 -3.43 21.64 -0.06
CA ALA A 240 -4.31 22.79 -0.10
C ALA A 240 -4.79 23.06 -1.54
N GLY A 241 -6.09 23.32 -1.67
CA GLY A 241 -6.76 23.56 -2.95
C GLY A 241 -7.32 22.32 -3.62
N MET A 242 -7.04 21.10 -3.13
CA MET A 242 -7.71 19.88 -3.60
C MET A 242 -9.19 19.90 -3.24
N GLU A 243 -10.03 19.38 -4.14
CA GLU A 243 -11.46 19.26 -3.94
C GLU A 243 -11.87 17.79 -3.91
N PHE A 244 -12.74 17.45 -2.98
CA PHE A 244 -13.23 16.11 -2.77
C PHE A 244 -14.75 16.07 -2.71
N ALA A 245 -15.32 14.96 -3.15
CA ALA A 245 -16.71 14.60 -2.90
C ALA A 245 -16.86 13.96 -1.51
N VAL A 246 -17.95 14.26 -0.83
CA VAL A 246 -18.26 13.68 0.48
C VAL A 246 -19.52 12.85 0.36
N TYR A 247 -19.46 11.65 0.93
CA TYR A 247 -20.54 10.68 0.94
C TYR A 247 -20.92 10.34 2.39
N SER A 248 -22.20 10.43 2.70
CA SER A 248 -22.73 9.84 3.94
C SER A 248 -22.81 8.34 3.79
N GLN A 249 -22.46 7.62 4.85
CA GLN A 249 -22.65 6.18 4.93
C GLN A 249 -24.05 5.90 5.49
N GLY A 250 -24.81 5.10 4.76
CA GLY A 250 -26.03 4.48 5.23
C GLY A 250 -25.75 3.32 6.20
N GLU A 251 -26.78 2.52 6.46
CA GLU A 251 -26.68 1.32 7.25
C GLU A 251 -25.68 0.32 6.64
N GLU A 252 -24.88 -0.31 7.49
CA GLU A 252 -23.95 -1.35 7.04
C GLU A 252 -24.75 -2.60 6.66
N LEU A 253 -24.56 -3.06 5.42
CA LEU A 253 -25.19 -4.28 4.93
C LEU A 253 -24.36 -5.48 5.40
N ILE A 254 -24.93 -6.28 6.27
CA ILE A 254 -24.32 -7.49 6.79
C ILE A 254 -24.93 -8.69 6.08
N ASP A 255 -24.10 -9.54 5.51
CA ASP A 255 -24.50 -10.82 4.95
C ASP A 255 -25.07 -11.70 6.11
N PRO A 256 -26.33 -12.12 6.04
CA PRO A 256 -26.96 -12.87 7.13
C PRO A 256 -26.37 -14.27 7.30
N ASP A 257 -25.77 -14.85 6.28
CA ASP A 257 -25.23 -16.20 6.30
C ASP A 257 -23.81 -16.25 6.85
N THR A 258 -23.01 -15.23 6.52
CA THR A 258 -21.57 -15.19 6.87
C THR A 258 -21.25 -14.18 7.98
N GLY A 259 -22.14 -13.24 8.28
CA GLY A 259 -21.88 -12.13 9.19
C GLY A 259 -20.85 -11.11 8.66
N ILE A 260 -20.48 -11.22 7.39
CA ILE A 260 -19.50 -10.33 6.76
C ILE A 260 -20.21 -9.06 6.27
N SER A 261 -19.53 -7.93 6.43
CA SER A 261 -19.99 -6.66 5.89
C SER A 261 -19.85 -6.66 4.37
N LEU A 262 -20.94 -6.41 3.67
CA LEU A 262 -20.98 -6.18 2.23
C LEU A 262 -20.78 -4.71 1.87
N GLY A 263 -20.46 -3.85 2.87
CA GLY A 263 -20.36 -2.41 2.72
C GLY A 263 -21.60 -1.68 3.19
N SER A 264 -21.71 -0.41 2.85
CA SER A 264 -22.88 0.42 3.15
C SER A 264 -23.30 1.19 1.91
N GLU A 265 -24.57 1.58 1.84
CA GLU A 265 -25.03 2.49 0.81
C GLU A 265 -24.35 3.86 1.00
N GLU A 266 -23.70 4.36 -0.05
CA GLU A 266 -23.05 5.66 -0.04
C GLU A 266 -23.87 6.68 -0.82
N LYS A 267 -24.27 7.77 -0.15
CA LYS A 267 -24.99 8.88 -0.78
C LYS A 267 -24.12 10.13 -0.82
N MET A 268 -23.86 10.66 -2.00
CA MET A 268 -23.14 11.93 -2.14
C MET A 268 -23.95 13.06 -1.49
N ILE A 269 -23.36 13.75 -0.51
CA ILE A 269 -24.00 14.84 0.25
C ILE A 269 -23.40 16.20 -0.05
N GLY A 270 -22.22 16.26 -0.68
CA GLY A 270 -21.61 17.51 -1.04
C GLY A 270 -20.16 17.44 -1.45
N ARG A 271 -19.50 18.60 -1.44
CA ARG A 271 -18.08 18.77 -1.79
C ARG A 271 -17.39 19.68 -0.81
N ILE A 272 -16.12 19.40 -0.58
CA ILE A 272 -15.23 20.19 0.29
C ILE A 272 -13.96 20.56 -0.47
N LYS A 273 -13.32 21.66 -0.07
CA LYS A 273 -12.03 22.11 -0.58
C LYS A 273 -11.04 22.27 0.55
N VAL A 274 -9.88 21.65 0.42
CA VAL A 274 -8.81 21.72 1.41
C VAL A 274 -8.21 23.11 1.46
N VAL A 275 -8.03 23.63 2.67
CA VAL A 275 -7.48 24.98 2.92
C VAL A 275 -6.08 24.90 3.51
N SER A 276 -5.88 24.05 4.51
CA SER A 276 -4.60 23.95 5.21
C SER A 276 -4.44 22.58 5.86
N ASP A 277 -3.20 22.24 6.14
CA ASP A 277 -2.82 21.08 6.92
C ASP A 277 -3.03 21.31 8.41
N VAL A 278 -3.20 20.23 9.18
CA VAL A 278 -3.41 20.23 10.64
C VAL A 278 -2.72 19.00 11.25
N GLY A 279 -2.11 19.19 12.42
CA GLY A 279 -1.57 18.06 13.19
C GLY A 279 -0.41 17.35 12.50
N ASP A 280 0.57 18.09 12.03
CA ASP A 280 1.79 17.59 11.41
C ASP A 280 1.53 16.65 10.21
N GLY A 281 0.53 16.99 9.40
CA GLY A 281 0.19 16.25 8.19
C GLY A 281 -0.81 15.11 8.38
N LYS A 282 -1.26 14.83 9.59
CA LYS A 282 -2.20 13.73 9.88
C LYS A 282 -3.63 14.03 9.47
N ALA A 283 -3.98 15.31 9.47
CA ALA A 283 -5.31 15.80 9.12
C ALA A 283 -5.21 17.08 8.31
N CYS A 284 -6.30 17.48 7.68
CA CYS A 284 -6.40 18.78 7.04
C CYS A 284 -7.73 19.46 7.36
N LYS A 285 -7.71 20.80 7.28
CA LYS A 285 -8.88 21.66 7.33
C LYS A 285 -9.39 21.90 5.93
N ALA A 286 -10.67 21.73 5.72
CA ALA A 286 -11.37 22.02 4.49
C ALA A 286 -12.59 22.92 4.73
N ILE A 287 -13.09 23.53 3.68
CA ILE A 287 -14.34 24.32 3.69
C ILE A 287 -15.35 23.64 2.78
N VAL A 288 -16.61 23.76 3.13
CA VAL A 288 -17.72 23.29 2.31
C VAL A 288 -17.83 24.14 1.04
N VAL A 289 -17.80 23.49 -0.12
CA VAL A 289 -18.04 24.11 -1.44
C VAL A 289 -19.51 24.00 -1.83
N SER A 290 -20.14 22.86 -1.53
CA SER A 290 -21.55 22.60 -1.80
C SER A 290 -22.07 21.47 -0.93
N GLY A 291 -23.38 21.44 -0.69
CA GLY A 291 -24.03 20.41 0.12
C GLY A 291 -24.15 20.79 1.59
N SER A 292 -24.67 19.86 2.40
CA SER A 292 -24.89 20.03 3.84
C SER A 292 -25.06 18.69 4.51
N GLY A 293 -25.12 18.68 5.86
CA GLY A 293 -25.34 17.46 6.65
C GLY A 293 -24.06 16.63 6.83
N PHE A 294 -22.89 17.26 6.71
CA PHE A 294 -21.60 16.58 6.96
C PHE A 294 -21.47 16.18 8.42
N SER A 295 -20.99 14.96 8.64
CA SER A 295 -20.80 14.39 9.98
C SER A 295 -19.49 13.64 10.10
N ALA A 296 -19.07 13.34 11.33
CA ALA A 296 -17.92 12.48 11.57
C ALA A 296 -18.16 11.10 10.94
N SER A 297 -17.10 10.52 10.39
CA SER A 297 -17.07 9.24 9.67
C SER A 297 -17.59 9.26 8.23
N ASP A 298 -18.17 10.37 7.72
CA ASP A 298 -18.48 10.49 6.30
C ASP A 298 -17.24 10.22 5.44
N ILE A 299 -17.45 9.55 4.31
CA ILE A 299 -16.38 9.16 3.40
C ILE A 299 -16.05 10.31 2.46
N VAL A 300 -14.77 10.54 2.28
CA VAL A 300 -14.21 11.49 1.33
C VAL A 300 -13.59 10.75 0.16
N ARG A 301 -13.97 11.09 -1.07
CA ARG A 301 -13.45 10.46 -2.29
C ARG A 301 -12.96 11.47 -3.30
N ILE A 302 -12.10 11.03 -4.19
CA ILE A 302 -11.76 11.77 -5.41
C ILE A 302 -13.02 11.84 -6.27
N LYS A 303 -13.21 12.99 -6.91
CA LYS A 303 -14.36 13.20 -7.80
C LYS A 303 -14.18 12.43 -9.11
#